data_764fe871c12b725447d17388f9b6a84c
#
_entry.id   764fe871c12b725447d17388f9b6a84c
#
_cell.length_a   1.000
_cell.length_b   1.000
_cell.length_c   1.000
_cell.angle_alpha   90.00
_cell.angle_beta   90.00
_cell.angle_gamma   90.00
#
_symmetry.space_group_name_H-M   'P 1'
#
loop_
_entity.id
_entity.type
_entity.pdbx_description
1 polymer ?
#
loop_
_entity_poly.entity_id
_entity_poly.type
_entity_poly.pdbx_seq_one_letter_code
_entity_poly.pdbx_strand_id
1 'polypeptide(L)'
;NPASPGSPASSDLNGTLAAEEEELEKGYDSSKPSVLVIDDNADIRSYVRGLLHTDYTVIEAADGSEGIRKAMKYVPDLIISDVMMPGIDGIECCRRLKSELQTCHIPVILLTACSLDEQRIQGYDGGADSYISKPFSSQLLLARVRNLIDSHRRLKQFFGDGQTLAKED
;
A
#
# COMPACT_ATOMS: atom_id res chain seq x y z
N ASN A 1 -27.86 -38.27 -13.53
CA ASN A 1 -27.27 -37.03 -13.91
C ASN A 1 -26.28 -36.56 -12.84
N PRO A 2 -24.97 -36.56 -13.09
CA PRO A 2 -24.02 -36.20 -12.06
C PRO A 2 -24.20 -34.73 -11.69
N ALA A 3 -24.51 -34.50 -10.43
CA ALA A 3 -24.45 -33.16 -9.90
C ALA A 3 -23.04 -32.62 -10.14
N SER A 4 -22.93 -31.46 -10.74
CA SER A 4 -21.63 -30.84 -10.89
C SER A 4 -21.06 -30.63 -9.47
N PRO A 5 -19.83 -31.08 -9.22
CA PRO A 5 -19.26 -30.91 -7.91
C PRO A 5 -19.16 -29.40 -7.65
N GLY A 6 -19.76 -28.99 -6.55
CA GLY A 6 -19.57 -27.63 -6.08
C GLY A 6 -18.08 -27.36 -6.01
N SER A 7 -17.66 -26.28 -6.59
CA SER A 7 -16.25 -25.94 -6.69
C SER A 7 -15.63 -25.89 -5.30
N PRO A 8 -14.66 -26.76 -4.97
CA PRO A 8 -14.00 -26.68 -3.67
C PRO A 8 -13.11 -25.45 -3.51
N ALA A 9 -12.93 -24.68 -4.58
CA ALA A 9 -12.01 -23.54 -4.60
C ALA A 9 -12.39 -22.40 -3.68
N SER A 10 -13.68 -22.22 -3.36
CA SER A 10 -14.10 -21.11 -2.51
C SER A 10 -13.83 -21.33 -1.02
N SER A 11 -13.92 -22.60 -0.57
CA SER A 11 -13.61 -22.90 0.83
C SER A 11 -12.12 -22.85 1.13
N ASP A 12 -11.29 -23.28 0.19
CA ASP A 12 -9.84 -23.26 0.34
C ASP A 12 -9.28 -21.82 0.33
N LEU A 13 -9.86 -20.96 -0.53
CA LEU A 13 -9.47 -19.56 -0.57
C LEU A 13 -9.79 -18.83 0.73
N ASN A 14 -10.95 -19.09 1.31
CA ASN A 14 -11.33 -18.47 2.58
C ASN A 14 -10.42 -18.94 3.74
N GLY A 15 -10.05 -20.22 3.73
CA GLY A 15 -9.12 -20.78 4.72
C GLY A 15 -7.73 -20.16 4.61
N THR A 16 -7.24 -19.97 3.38
CA THR A 16 -5.94 -19.37 3.12
C THR A 16 -5.91 -17.91 3.53
N LEU A 17 -6.96 -17.15 3.19
CA LEU A 17 -7.08 -15.74 3.59
C LEU A 17 -7.14 -15.59 5.11
N ALA A 18 -7.89 -16.44 5.79
CA ALA A 18 -7.97 -16.42 7.27
C ALA A 18 -6.62 -16.72 7.90
N ALA A 19 -5.86 -17.70 7.35
CA ALA A 19 -4.53 -18.04 7.85
C ALA A 19 -3.54 -16.90 7.61
N GLU A 20 -3.58 -16.26 6.46
CA GLU A 20 -2.74 -15.08 6.17
C GLU A 20 -3.06 -13.92 7.11
N GLU A 21 -4.34 -13.70 7.40
CA GLU A 21 -4.79 -12.66 8.33
C GLU A 21 -4.33 -12.97 9.75
N GLU A 22 -4.40 -14.23 10.20
CA GLU A 22 -3.90 -14.64 11.50
C GLU A 22 -2.39 -14.46 11.63
N GLU A 23 -1.63 -14.82 10.60
CA GLU A 23 -0.19 -14.60 10.58
C GLU A 23 0.15 -13.12 10.63
N LEU A 24 -0.60 -12.30 9.90
CA LEU A 24 -0.42 -10.86 9.89
C LEU A 24 -0.71 -10.26 11.27
N GLU A 25 -1.79 -10.70 11.92
CA GLU A 25 -2.16 -10.24 13.27
C GLU A 25 -1.10 -10.61 14.29
N LYS A 26 -0.51 -11.81 14.20
CA LYS A 26 0.56 -12.26 15.09
C LYS A 26 1.86 -11.47 14.88
N GLY A 27 2.14 -11.05 13.63
CA GLY A 27 3.32 -10.28 13.29
C GLY A 27 3.12 -8.76 13.36
N TYR A 28 1.91 -8.32 13.65
CA TYR A 28 1.56 -6.89 13.64
C TYR A 28 2.03 -6.21 14.92
N ASP A 29 3.01 -5.32 14.77
CA ASP A 29 3.52 -4.50 15.86
C ASP A 29 2.93 -3.10 15.73
N SER A 30 1.97 -2.77 16.59
CA SER A 30 1.28 -1.48 16.57
C SER A 30 2.18 -0.30 16.93
N SER A 31 3.38 -0.56 17.51
CA SER A 31 4.35 0.49 17.81
C SER A 31 5.07 0.97 16.56
N LYS A 32 5.11 0.16 15.49
CA LYS A 32 5.76 0.51 14.22
C LYS A 32 4.74 0.98 13.20
N PRO A 33 5.11 1.98 12.36
CA PRO A 33 4.25 2.34 11.23
C PRO A 33 4.08 1.15 10.29
N SER A 34 2.93 1.06 9.64
CA SER A 34 2.65 -0.01 8.68
C SER A 34 2.79 0.49 7.25
N VAL A 35 3.36 -0.36 6.40
CA VAL A 35 3.56 -0.08 4.97
C VAL A 35 2.95 -1.24 4.18
N LEU A 36 2.06 -0.91 3.25
CA LEU A 36 1.49 -1.88 2.32
C LEU A 36 2.28 -1.87 1.02
N VAL A 37 2.79 -3.02 0.61
CA VAL A 37 3.57 -3.19 -0.62
C VAL A 37 2.75 -4.00 -1.62
N ILE A 38 2.42 -3.39 -2.75
CA ILE A 38 1.60 -3.98 -3.80
C ILE A 38 2.47 -4.20 -5.03
N ASP A 39 2.70 -5.45 -5.40
CA ASP A 39 3.48 -5.82 -6.59
C ASP A 39 3.13 -7.25 -6.96
N ASP A 40 2.94 -7.53 -8.26
CA ASP A 40 2.68 -8.89 -8.72
C ASP A 40 3.92 -9.78 -8.69
N ASN A 41 5.11 -9.19 -8.58
CA ASN A 41 6.38 -9.90 -8.48
C ASN A 41 6.73 -10.16 -7.01
N ALA A 42 6.68 -11.43 -6.60
CA ALA A 42 6.99 -11.84 -5.23
C ALA A 42 8.42 -11.50 -4.82
N ASP A 43 9.38 -11.52 -5.74
CA ASP A 43 10.77 -11.20 -5.45
C ASP A 43 10.95 -9.73 -5.10
N ILE A 44 10.24 -8.85 -5.79
CA ILE A 44 10.26 -7.40 -5.49
C ILE A 44 9.61 -7.15 -4.14
N ARG A 45 8.46 -7.78 -3.84
CA ARG A 45 7.82 -7.67 -2.54
C ARG A 45 8.76 -8.10 -1.42
N SER A 46 9.43 -9.24 -1.61
CA SER A 46 10.38 -9.79 -0.65
C SER A 46 11.56 -8.86 -0.44
N TYR A 47 12.09 -8.27 -1.51
CA TYR A 47 13.19 -7.31 -1.45
C TYR A 47 12.80 -6.06 -0.66
N VAL A 48 11.65 -5.48 -0.98
CA VAL A 48 11.14 -4.28 -0.29
C VAL A 48 10.85 -4.59 1.19
N ARG A 49 10.25 -5.75 1.47
CA ARG A 49 10.04 -6.19 2.86
C ARG A 49 11.38 -6.26 3.61
N GLY A 50 12.41 -6.83 2.99
CA GLY A 50 13.75 -6.93 3.59
C GLY A 50 14.32 -5.57 3.96
N LEU A 51 14.05 -4.54 3.16
CA LEU A 51 14.51 -3.18 3.44
C LEU A 51 13.73 -2.53 4.59
N LEU A 52 12.45 -2.85 4.73
CA LEU A 52 11.54 -2.10 5.61
C LEU A 52 11.23 -2.80 6.94
N HIS A 53 11.37 -4.12 7.02
CA HIS A 53 10.81 -4.91 8.14
C HIS A 53 11.37 -4.56 9.52
N THR A 54 12.56 -4.00 9.59
CA THR A 54 13.18 -3.63 10.88
C THR A 54 12.43 -2.46 11.54
N ASP A 55 12.06 -1.45 10.75
CA ASP A 55 11.46 -0.22 11.26
C ASP A 55 9.95 -0.12 11.01
N TYR A 56 9.41 -0.98 10.16
CA TYR A 56 8.00 -0.91 9.74
C TYR A 56 7.36 -2.29 9.77
N THR A 57 6.05 -2.31 10.03
CA THR A 57 5.24 -3.51 9.81
C THR A 57 4.87 -3.56 8.33
N VAL A 58 5.27 -4.61 7.62
CA VAL A 58 5.06 -4.72 6.18
C VAL A 58 3.90 -5.64 5.87
N ILE A 59 2.94 -5.13 5.11
CA ILE A 59 1.79 -5.86 4.59
C ILE A 59 2.01 -6.01 3.09
N GLU A 60 1.75 -7.19 2.52
CA GLU A 60 1.96 -7.45 1.10
C GLU A 60 0.65 -7.73 0.39
N ALA A 61 0.58 -7.31 -0.88
CA ALA A 61 -0.50 -7.63 -1.79
C ALA A 61 0.08 -7.96 -3.17
N ALA A 62 -0.48 -8.97 -3.82
CA ALA A 62 0.04 -9.47 -5.09
C ALA A 62 -0.58 -8.80 -6.32
N ASP A 63 -1.65 -8.05 -6.14
CA ASP A 63 -2.31 -7.31 -7.22
C ASP A 63 -3.05 -6.08 -6.67
N GLY A 64 -3.57 -5.25 -7.59
CA GLY A 64 -4.25 -4.02 -7.22
C GLY A 64 -5.53 -4.23 -6.43
N SER A 65 -6.31 -5.26 -6.77
CA SER A 65 -7.56 -5.56 -6.06
C SER A 65 -7.31 -5.97 -4.61
N GLU A 66 -6.33 -6.85 -4.40
CA GLU A 66 -5.90 -7.24 -3.06
C GLU A 66 -5.33 -6.05 -2.30
N GLY A 67 -4.57 -5.21 -2.99
CA GLY A 67 -3.99 -3.99 -2.42
C GLY A 67 -5.06 -3.04 -1.90
N ILE A 68 -6.09 -2.78 -2.70
CA ILE A 68 -7.21 -1.91 -2.29
C ILE A 68 -7.93 -2.52 -1.09
N ARG A 69 -8.22 -3.83 -1.12
CA ARG A 69 -8.89 -4.52 -0.03
C ARG A 69 -8.11 -4.41 1.28
N LYS A 70 -6.80 -4.65 1.23
CA LYS A 70 -5.94 -4.58 2.41
C LYS A 70 -5.76 -3.14 2.90
N ALA A 71 -5.69 -2.17 1.99
CA ALA A 71 -5.62 -0.76 2.35
C ALA A 71 -6.87 -0.31 3.10
N MET A 72 -8.05 -0.75 2.65
CA MET A 72 -9.32 -0.43 3.32
C MET A 72 -9.41 -1.11 4.69
N LYS A 73 -8.90 -2.33 4.82
CA LYS A 73 -8.98 -3.11 6.05
C LYS A 73 -7.98 -2.63 7.11
N TYR A 74 -6.73 -2.46 6.73
CA TYR A 74 -5.65 -2.17 7.68
C TYR A 74 -5.30 -0.69 7.80
N VAL A 75 -5.70 0.13 6.86
CA VAL A 75 -5.42 1.57 6.79
C VAL A 75 -3.94 1.84 7.10
N PRO A 76 -3.01 1.40 6.22
CA PRO A 76 -1.58 1.54 6.50
C PRO A 76 -1.14 3.01 6.52
N ASP A 77 0.04 3.25 7.07
CA ASP A 77 0.63 4.59 7.13
C ASP A 77 1.22 5.02 5.78
N LEU A 78 1.51 4.08 4.89
CA LEU A 78 2.05 4.35 3.58
C LEU A 78 1.79 3.16 2.65
N ILE A 79 1.62 3.44 1.37
CA ILE A 79 1.44 2.42 0.33
C ILE A 79 2.54 2.57 -0.71
N ILE A 80 3.19 1.46 -1.05
CA ILE A 80 4.14 1.37 -2.16
C ILE A 80 3.52 0.43 -3.18
N SER A 81 3.35 0.87 -4.42
CA SER A 81 2.75 0.06 -5.47
C SER A 81 3.56 0.13 -6.76
N ASP A 82 3.71 -1.02 -7.41
CA ASP A 82 4.19 -1.04 -8.79
C ASP A 82 3.13 -0.44 -9.70
N VAL A 83 3.54 0.25 -10.76
CA VAL A 83 2.63 0.80 -11.77
C VAL A 83 2.10 -0.31 -12.67
N MET A 84 3.00 -1.18 -13.15
CA MET A 84 2.66 -2.20 -14.14
C MET A 84 2.26 -3.50 -13.47
N MET A 85 0.95 -3.73 -13.37
CA MET A 85 0.37 -4.96 -12.81
C MET A 85 -0.79 -5.43 -13.67
N PRO A 86 -1.03 -6.76 -13.77
CA PRO A 86 -2.22 -7.27 -14.44
C PRO A 86 -3.51 -6.81 -13.73
N GLY A 87 -4.57 -6.60 -14.49
CA GLY A 87 -5.84 -6.12 -13.96
C GLY A 87 -5.78 -4.64 -13.64
N ILE A 88 -5.97 -4.29 -12.37
CA ILE A 88 -5.87 -2.89 -11.94
C ILE A 88 -4.40 -2.52 -11.82
N ASP A 89 -3.94 -1.53 -12.61
CA ASP A 89 -2.56 -1.05 -12.52
C ASP A 89 -2.38 -0.14 -11.28
N GLY A 90 -1.12 0.23 -11.00
CA GLY A 90 -0.80 1.04 -9.82
C GLY A 90 -1.40 2.44 -9.86
N ILE A 91 -1.55 3.03 -11.05
CA ILE A 91 -2.13 4.36 -11.21
C ILE A 91 -3.63 4.33 -10.88
N GLU A 92 -4.35 3.35 -11.42
CA GLU A 92 -5.78 3.18 -11.13
C GLU A 92 -6.00 2.80 -9.66
N CYS A 93 -5.15 1.94 -9.11
CA CYS A 93 -5.17 1.58 -7.70
C CYS A 93 -5.04 2.84 -6.82
N CYS A 94 -4.06 3.69 -7.12
CA CYS A 94 -3.85 4.96 -6.42
C CYS A 94 -5.07 5.88 -6.55
N ARG A 95 -5.61 6.01 -7.75
CA ARG A 95 -6.79 6.85 -8.00
C ARG A 95 -7.98 6.41 -7.15
N ARG A 96 -8.25 5.10 -7.09
CA ARG A 96 -9.33 4.55 -6.28
C ARG A 96 -9.11 4.78 -4.79
N LEU A 97 -7.88 4.57 -4.31
CA LEU A 97 -7.53 4.81 -2.91
C LEU A 97 -7.69 6.28 -2.53
N LYS A 98 -7.31 7.20 -3.42
CA LYS A 98 -7.44 8.63 -3.17
C LYS A 98 -8.87 9.13 -3.25
N SER A 99 -9.79 8.36 -3.83
CA SER A 99 -11.21 8.70 -3.91
C SER A 99 -12.02 8.26 -2.70
N GLU A 100 -11.46 7.41 -1.83
CA GLU A 100 -12.14 6.88 -0.65
C GLU A 100 -11.73 7.64 0.61
N LEU A 101 -12.70 8.01 1.45
CA LEU A 101 -12.44 8.77 2.68
C LEU A 101 -11.49 8.03 3.63
N GLN A 102 -11.58 6.70 3.67
CA GLN A 102 -10.76 5.90 4.59
C GLN A 102 -9.29 5.87 4.20
N THR A 103 -8.98 6.03 2.91
CA THR A 103 -7.64 5.83 2.38
C THR A 103 -7.05 7.05 1.66
N CYS A 104 -7.86 8.10 1.41
CA CYS A 104 -7.41 9.25 0.63
C CYS A 104 -6.24 10.00 1.26
N HIS A 105 -6.08 9.91 2.57
CA HIS A 105 -5.01 10.56 3.33
C HIS A 105 -3.70 9.77 3.34
N ILE A 106 -3.72 8.51 2.92
CA ILE A 106 -2.53 7.64 2.97
C ILE A 106 -1.57 8.04 1.84
N PRO A 107 -0.29 8.34 2.15
CA PRO A 107 0.69 8.64 1.11
C PRO A 107 0.98 7.40 0.26
N VAL A 108 1.12 7.62 -1.05
CA VAL A 108 1.36 6.56 -2.03
C VAL A 108 2.64 6.83 -2.80
N ILE A 109 3.53 5.85 -2.83
CA ILE A 109 4.72 5.83 -3.69
C ILE A 109 4.44 4.86 -4.84
N LEU A 110 4.59 5.32 -6.08
CA LEU A 110 4.50 4.46 -7.26
C LEU A 110 5.90 4.15 -7.78
N LEU A 111 6.18 2.86 -7.98
CA LEU A 111 7.42 2.38 -8.58
C LEU A 111 7.18 2.16 -10.06
N THR A 112 7.95 2.81 -10.91
CA THR A 112 7.71 2.80 -12.35
C THR A 112 9.00 2.55 -13.13
N ALA A 113 8.87 1.86 -14.26
CA ALA A 113 9.98 1.70 -15.21
C ALA A 113 10.22 2.95 -16.05
N CYS A 114 9.29 3.92 -16.02
CA CYS A 114 9.37 5.15 -16.81
C CYS A 114 10.20 6.22 -16.13
N SER A 115 10.92 7.04 -16.91
CA SER A 115 11.57 8.24 -16.41
C SER A 115 10.53 9.30 -16.03
N LEU A 116 10.96 10.34 -15.31
CA LEU A 116 10.07 11.46 -14.94
C LEU A 116 9.47 12.13 -16.18
N ASP A 117 10.27 12.30 -17.24
CA ASP A 117 9.80 12.91 -18.49
C ASP A 117 8.76 12.02 -19.19
N GLU A 118 9.00 10.71 -19.23
CA GLU A 118 8.04 9.76 -19.79
C GLU A 118 6.75 9.72 -19.00
N GLN A 119 6.80 9.84 -17.68
CA GLN A 119 5.62 9.93 -16.82
C GLN A 119 4.77 11.15 -17.17
N ARG A 120 5.39 12.29 -17.40
CA ARG A 120 4.67 13.51 -17.80
C ARG A 120 4.00 13.34 -19.16
N ILE A 121 4.69 12.72 -20.12
CA ILE A 121 4.15 12.46 -21.46
C ILE A 121 2.98 11.50 -21.41
N GLN A 122 3.05 10.48 -20.57
CA GLN A 122 1.97 9.48 -20.40
C GLN A 122 0.83 9.96 -19.52
N GLY A 123 0.95 11.12 -18.90
CA GLY A 123 -0.11 11.69 -18.07
C GLY A 123 -0.35 10.92 -16.77
N TYR A 124 0.69 10.56 -16.05
CA TYR A 124 0.57 9.90 -14.75
C TYR A 124 -0.06 10.86 -13.75
N ASP A 125 -1.37 10.81 -13.68
CA ASP A 125 -2.20 11.74 -12.92
C ASP A 125 -3.06 11.01 -11.89
N GLY A 126 -2.49 9.96 -11.28
CA GLY A 126 -3.19 9.16 -10.28
C GLY A 126 -3.23 9.77 -8.89
N GLY A 127 -2.56 10.91 -8.67
CA GLY A 127 -2.51 11.57 -7.37
C GLY A 127 -1.51 10.96 -6.39
N ALA A 128 -0.50 10.23 -6.88
CA ALA A 128 0.54 9.69 -6.03
C ALA A 128 1.39 10.80 -5.41
N ASP A 129 1.85 10.56 -4.20
CA ASP A 129 2.69 11.52 -3.48
C ASP A 129 4.13 11.47 -3.97
N SER A 130 4.57 10.35 -4.53
CA SER A 130 5.92 10.20 -5.06
C SER A 130 5.96 9.14 -6.16
N TYR A 131 6.83 9.35 -7.14
CA TYR A 131 7.14 8.39 -8.21
C TYR A 131 8.62 8.08 -8.13
N ILE A 132 8.97 6.80 -8.07
CA ILE A 132 10.36 6.35 -8.06
C ILE A 132 10.60 5.46 -9.26
N SER A 133 11.58 5.82 -10.08
CA SER A 133 11.94 5.06 -11.29
C SER A 133 12.76 3.82 -10.92
N LYS A 134 12.46 2.70 -11.56
CA LYS A 134 13.26 1.48 -11.48
C LYS A 134 14.42 1.55 -12.48
N PRO A 135 15.61 1.06 -12.15
CA PRO A 135 16.03 0.53 -10.85
C PRO A 135 16.23 1.65 -9.83
N PHE A 136 15.79 1.43 -8.61
CA PHE A 136 15.92 2.43 -7.53
C PHE A 136 16.98 2.00 -6.52
N SER A 137 17.59 2.99 -5.84
CA SER A 137 18.48 2.70 -4.73
C SER A 137 17.68 2.45 -3.46
N SER A 138 18.17 1.53 -2.62
CA SER A 138 17.55 1.27 -1.32
C SER A 138 17.51 2.53 -0.45
N GLN A 139 18.56 3.35 -0.52
CA GLN A 139 18.66 4.60 0.24
C GLN A 139 17.59 5.60 -0.18
N LEU A 140 17.32 5.72 -1.48
CA LEU A 140 16.28 6.63 -1.97
C LEU A 140 14.90 6.17 -1.48
N LEU A 141 14.60 4.88 -1.60
CA LEU A 141 13.32 4.33 -1.16
C LEU A 141 13.12 4.56 0.34
N LEU A 142 14.11 4.20 1.15
CA LEU A 142 14.05 4.36 2.61
C LEU A 142 13.86 5.82 3.03
N ALA A 143 14.60 6.73 2.39
CA ALA A 143 14.47 8.17 2.67
C ALA A 143 13.07 8.68 2.33
N ARG A 144 12.52 8.25 1.19
CA ARG A 144 11.19 8.68 0.74
C ARG A 144 10.09 8.15 1.67
N VAL A 145 10.21 6.88 2.05
CA VAL A 145 9.26 6.25 3.00
C VAL A 145 9.26 7.02 4.32
N ARG A 146 10.44 7.27 4.88
CA ARG A 146 10.58 8.00 6.14
C ARG A 146 9.97 9.39 6.05
N ASN A 147 10.33 10.14 5.02
CA ASN A 147 9.85 11.51 4.86
C ASN A 147 8.34 11.59 4.73
N LEU A 148 7.74 10.71 3.95
CA LEU A 148 6.29 10.71 3.76
C LEU A 148 5.54 10.29 5.03
N ILE A 149 6.03 9.29 5.74
CA ILE A 149 5.41 8.84 6.99
C ILE A 149 5.52 9.94 8.06
N ASP A 150 6.69 10.55 8.21
CA ASP A 150 6.89 11.62 9.18
C ASP A 150 6.00 12.83 8.89
N SER A 151 5.91 13.24 7.63
CA SER A 151 5.05 14.34 7.21
C SER A 151 3.57 14.03 7.47
N HIS A 152 3.14 12.81 7.15
CA HIS A 152 1.77 12.36 7.39
C HIS A 152 1.43 12.36 8.88
N ARG A 153 2.33 11.88 9.72
CA ARG A 153 2.13 11.84 11.18
C ARG A 153 2.06 13.24 11.79
N ARG A 154 2.89 14.18 11.32
CA ARG A 154 2.84 15.56 11.77
C ARG A 154 1.51 16.22 11.42
N LEU A 155 1.03 16.02 10.19
CA LEU A 155 -0.27 16.54 9.77
C LEU A 155 -1.40 15.96 10.61
N LYS A 156 -1.34 14.67 10.90
CA LYS A 156 -2.34 13.99 11.72
C LYS A 156 -2.38 14.53 13.14
N GLN A 157 -1.21 14.79 13.74
CA GLN A 157 -1.10 15.40 15.07
C GLN A 157 -1.62 16.83 15.05
N PHE A 158 -1.23 17.62 14.06
CA PHE A 158 -1.66 19.00 13.92
C PHE A 158 -3.18 19.11 13.81
N PHE A 159 -3.82 18.32 12.98
CA PHE A 159 -5.27 18.33 12.84
C PHE A 159 -5.98 17.78 14.08
N GLY A 160 -5.38 16.80 14.77
CA GLY A 160 -5.91 16.29 16.03
C GLY A 160 -5.91 17.35 17.11
N ASP A 161 -4.80 18.05 17.29
CA ASP A 161 -4.65 19.13 18.25
C ASP A 161 -5.54 20.34 17.90
N GLY A 162 -5.62 20.67 16.60
CA GLY A 162 -6.50 21.73 16.11
C GLY A 162 -7.98 21.43 16.39
N GLN A 163 -8.41 20.21 16.25
CA GLN A 163 -9.78 19.83 16.59
C GLN A 163 -10.06 19.93 18.08
N THR A 164 -9.10 19.60 18.92
CA THR A 164 -9.22 19.72 20.36
C THR A 164 -9.36 21.19 20.78
N LEU A 165 -8.56 22.07 20.19
CA LEU A 165 -8.62 23.51 20.45
C LEU A 165 -9.96 24.10 20.00
N ALA A 166 -10.48 23.67 18.87
CA ALA A 166 -11.77 24.12 18.36
C ALA A 166 -12.96 23.73 19.25
N LYS A 167 -12.83 22.67 20.05
CA LYS A 167 -13.87 22.25 20.99
C LYS A 167 -13.87 23.01 22.30
N GLU A 168 -12.78 23.66 22.65
CA GLU A 168 -12.65 24.43 23.89
C GLU A 168 -13.18 25.85 23.75
N ASP A 169 -13.41 26.31 22.53
CA ASP A 169 -14.04 27.60 22.25
C ASP A 169 -15.57 27.46 22.24
#